data_74e1a2c157ef27c9c9ee18c8d6f72431
#
_entry.id   74e1a2c157ef27c9c9ee18c8d6f72431
#
_cell.length_a   1.000
_cell.length_b   1.000
_cell.length_c   1.000
_cell.angle_alpha   90.00
_cell.angle_beta   90.00
_cell.angle_gamma   90.00
#
_symmetry.space_group_name_H-M   'P 1'
#
loop_
_entity.id
_entity.type
_entity.pdbx_description
1 polymer ?
#
loop_
_entity_poly.entity_id
_entity_poly.type
_entity_poly.pdbx_seq_one_letter_code
_entity_poly.pdbx_strand_id
1 'polypeptide(L)'
;MNTVRHTPRRSHQAGFTLVEMMVAVTIGLIVLFGMTATFVNLKNTFRSQDKLGTLQDNERLALTFLTNSINEAGYYPDPKSASTITASVAPTTSPASPGGTMPAGAGVFGTADGGAATSPESLQTAYASLSTDGLISCIGTSYAGSATVAATVRNIYYVDPTTNSLMCRVLVNGLGTDAMANAGTPQVLVTGVSKMAVMYGLAPAGSMQVNEYVSPGTVTAWNTVKAVRITLNFVNPFGGADIVRTHTINVMNSN
;
A
#
# COMPACT_ATOMS: atom_id res chain seq x y z
N MET A 1 -26.59 -57.93 -70.30
CA MET A 1 -26.74 -56.99 -69.14
C MET A 1 -26.58 -57.82 -67.90
N ASN A 2 -25.34 -57.83 -67.30
CA ASN A 2 -25.01 -58.63 -66.13
C ASN A 2 -25.09 -57.74 -64.89
N THR A 3 -26.07 -57.94 -64.03
CA THR A 3 -26.20 -57.23 -62.74
C THR A 3 -25.42 -57.98 -61.68
N VAL A 4 -24.30 -57.38 -61.25
CA VAL A 4 -23.51 -57.85 -60.11
C VAL A 4 -24.23 -57.54 -58.83
N ARG A 5 -24.72 -58.56 -58.15
CA ARG A 5 -25.32 -58.45 -56.80
C ARG A 5 -24.20 -58.34 -55.79
N HIS A 6 -24.04 -57.13 -55.19
CA HIS A 6 -23.25 -56.94 -53.97
C HIS A 6 -24.00 -57.53 -52.76
N THR A 7 -23.46 -58.56 -52.20
CA THR A 7 -23.90 -59.08 -50.88
C THR A 7 -23.27 -58.24 -49.78
N PRO A 8 -24.08 -57.67 -48.87
CA PRO A 8 -23.51 -56.92 -47.73
C PRO A 8 -22.80 -57.89 -46.80
N ARG A 9 -21.50 -57.60 -46.57
CA ARG A 9 -20.67 -58.31 -45.60
C ARG A 9 -21.20 -58.02 -44.21
N ARG A 10 -21.83 -58.97 -43.52
CA ARG A 10 -22.23 -58.85 -42.11
C ARG A 10 -20.94 -58.75 -41.29
N SER A 11 -20.71 -57.58 -40.71
CA SER A 11 -19.69 -57.37 -39.68
C SER A 11 -20.11 -58.16 -38.44
N HIS A 12 -19.29 -59.15 -38.04
CA HIS A 12 -19.46 -59.83 -36.77
C HIS A 12 -19.27 -58.83 -35.64
N GLN A 13 -20.36 -58.51 -34.93
CA GLN A 13 -20.27 -57.81 -33.64
C GLN A 13 -19.65 -58.81 -32.63
N ALA A 14 -18.39 -58.66 -32.33
CA ALA A 14 -17.74 -59.34 -31.21
C ALA A 14 -18.23 -58.67 -29.91
N GLY A 15 -18.96 -59.40 -29.08
CA GLY A 15 -19.38 -58.95 -27.75
C GLY A 15 -18.19 -58.85 -26.82
N PHE A 16 -18.11 -57.80 -26.00
CA PHE A 16 -17.11 -57.64 -24.96
C PHE A 16 -17.21 -58.74 -23.90
N THR A 17 -16.07 -59.31 -23.48
CA THR A 17 -16.06 -60.25 -22.38
C THR A 17 -16.14 -59.52 -21.04
N LEU A 18 -16.68 -60.18 -20.01
CA LEU A 18 -16.84 -59.60 -18.66
C LEU A 18 -15.46 -59.18 -18.09
N VAL A 19 -14.39 -59.96 -18.37
CA VAL A 19 -13.01 -59.68 -17.95
C VAL A 19 -12.48 -58.41 -18.62
N GLU A 20 -12.77 -58.20 -19.91
CA GLU A 20 -12.33 -57.01 -20.66
C GLU A 20 -12.99 -55.71 -20.11
N MET A 21 -14.27 -55.79 -19.71
CA MET A 21 -14.94 -54.70 -19.01
C MET A 21 -14.29 -54.40 -17.64
N MET A 22 -13.99 -55.43 -16.86
CA MET A 22 -13.34 -55.23 -15.55
C MET A 22 -11.96 -54.58 -15.69
N VAL A 23 -11.14 -55.01 -16.66
CA VAL A 23 -9.83 -54.42 -16.94
C VAL A 23 -9.99 -52.97 -17.44
N ALA A 24 -10.90 -52.72 -18.35
CA ALA A 24 -11.13 -51.35 -18.85
C ALA A 24 -11.57 -50.36 -17.74
N VAL A 25 -12.46 -50.79 -16.82
CA VAL A 25 -12.88 -49.96 -15.69
C VAL A 25 -11.77 -49.70 -14.72
N THR A 26 -10.95 -50.71 -14.39
CA THR A 26 -9.80 -50.53 -13.48
C THR A 26 -8.75 -49.58 -14.05
N ILE A 27 -8.39 -49.71 -15.32
CA ILE A 27 -7.48 -48.79 -16.00
C ILE A 27 -8.09 -47.38 -16.05
N GLY A 28 -9.38 -47.26 -16.38
CA GLY A 28 -10.08 -45.98 -16.39
C GLY A 28 -10.06 -45.26 -15.03
N LEU A 29 -10.26 -46.01 -13.95
CA LEU A 29 -10.19 -45.44 -12.58
C LEU A 29 -8.77 -44.98 -12.21
N ILE A 30 -7.74 -45.72 -12.59
CA ILE A 30 -6.35 -45.31 -12.34
C ILE A 30 -6.00 -44.03 -13.09
N VAL A 31 -6.42 -43.90 -14.35
CA VAL A 31 -6.21 -42.70 -15.17
C VAL A 31 -6.96 -41.51 -14.60
N LEU A 32 -8.24 -41.68 -14.21
CA LEU A 32 -9.04 -40.63 -13.58
C LEU A 32 -8.42 -40.16 -12.27
N PHE A 33 -7.92 -41.07 -11.44
CA PHE A 33 -7.23 -40.73 -10.20
C PHE A 33 -5.98 -39.88 -10.46
N GLY A 34 -5.15 -40.27 -11.44
CA GLY A 34 -3.96 -39.51 -11.82
C GLY A 34 -4.29 -38.10 -12.36
N MET A 35 -5.34 -37.98 -13.19
CA MET A 35 -5.81 -36.68 -13.69
C MET A 35 -6.31 -35.77 -12.57
N THR A 36 -7.07 -36.33 -11.62
CA THR A 36 -7.58 -35.58 -10.47
C THR A 36 -6.46 -35.04 -9.59
N ALA A 37 -5.46 -35.87 -9.30
CA ALA A 37 -4.28 -35.44 -8.52
C ALA A 37 -3.51 -34.30 -9.21
N THR A 38 -3.31 -34.40 -10.52
CA THR A 38 -2.66 -33.33 -11.31
C THR A 38 -3.47 -32.04 -11.29
N PHE A 39 -4.80 -32.13 -11.43
CA PHE A 39 -5.67 -30.95 -11.40
C PHE A 39 -5.64 -30.22 -10.05
N VAL A 40 -5.65 -30.97 -8.93
CA VAL A 40 -5.54 -30.37 -7.58
C VAL A 40 -4.20 -29.65 -7.41
N ASN A 41 -3.11 -30.26 -7.85
CA ASN A 41 -1.77 -29.65 -7.78
C ASN A 41 -1.68 -28.37 -8.63
N LEU A 42 -2.20 -28.37 -9.83
CA LEU A 42 -2.27 -27.19 -10.69
C LEU A 42 -3.08 -26.07 -10.02
N LYS A 43 -4.26 -26.38 -9.48
CA LYS A 43 -5.09 -25.40 -8.77
C LYS A 43 -4.36 -24.77 -7.58
N ASN A 44 -3.62 -25.55 -6.80
CA ASN A 44 -2.84 -25.04 -5.68
C ASN A 44 -1.68 -24.14 -6.15
N THR A 45 -1.01 -24.51 -7.25
CA THR A 45 0.04 -23.68 -7.85
C THR A 45 -0.51 -22.32 -8.33
N PHE A 46 -1.63 -22.30 -9.04
CA PHE A 46 -2.26 -21.06 -9.48
C PHE A 46 -2.67 -20.16 -8.31
N ARG A 47 -3.27 -20.74 -7.27
CA ARG A 47 -3.61 -19.98 -6.05
C ARG A 47 -2.38 -19.38 -5.36
N SER A 48 -1.27 -20.09 -5.37
CA SER A 48 -0.02 -19.60 -4.80
C SER A 48 0.57 -18.45 -5.62
N GLN A 49 0.50 -18.54 -6.95
CA GLN A 49 0.92 -17.47 -7.85
C GLN A 49 0.06 -16.21 -7.70
N ASP A 50 -1.26 -16.37 -7.60
CA ASP A 50 -2.20 -15.26 -7.38
C ASP A 50 -1.92 -14.53 -6.07
N LYS A 51 -1.70 -15.27 -4.98
CA LYS A 51 -1.32 -14.69 -3.68
C LYS A 51 -0.02 -13.91 -3.74
N LEU A 52 1.00 -14.42 -4.46
CA LEU A 52 2.27 -13.72 -4.64
C LEU A 52 2.09 -12.47 -5.50
N GLY A 53 1.30 -12.54 -6.56
CA GLY A 53 0.97 -11.39 -7.40
C GLY A 53 0.31 -10.27 -6.58
N THR A 54 -0.72 -10.60 -5.80
CA THR A 54 -1.40 -9.65 -4.92
C THR A 54 -0.45 -9.02 -3.90
N LEU A 55 0.45 -9.81 -3.30
CA LEU A 55 1.45 -9.29 -2.38
C LEU A 55 2.38 -8.28 -3.06
N GLN A 56 2.92 -8.61 -4.24
CA GLN A 56 3.81 -7.73 -4.99
C GLN A 56 3.12 -6.43 -5.43
N ASP A 57 1.87 -6.52 -5.85
CA ASP A 57 1.07 -5.35 -6.21
C ASP A 57 0.83 -4.44 -4.99
N ASN A 58 0.51 -5.02 -3.84
CA ASN A 58 0.33 -4.29 -2.58
C ASN A 58 1.65 -3.64 -2.10
N GLU A 59 2.79 -4.35 -2.19
CA GLU A 59 4.11 -3.80 -1.90
C GLU A 59 4.41 -2.58 -2.77
N ARG A 60 4.24 -2.71 -4.08
CA ARG A 60 4.50 -1.64 -5.03
C ARG A 60 3.57 -0.44 -4.80
N LEU A 61 2.29 -0.70 -4.58
CA LEU A 61 1.29 0.34 -4.36
C LEU A 61 1.58 1.14 -3.08
N ALA A 62 1.85 0.45 -1.96
CA ALA A 62 2.21 1.09 -0.69
C ALA A 62 3.44 1.99 -0.84
N LEU A 63 4.51 1.48 -1.44
CA LEU A 63 5.73 2.26 -1.65
C LEU A 63 5.52 3.44 -2.60
N THR A 64 4.68 3.31 -3.63
CA THR A 64 4.37 4.39 -4.56
C THR A 64 3.65 5.54 -3.85
N PHE A 65 2.62 5.25 -3.04
CA PHE A 65 1.92 6.27 -2.27
C PHE A 65 2.84 7.01 -1.31
N LEU A 66 3.63 6.27 -0.54
CA LEU A 66 4.55 6.85 0.43
C LEU A 66 5.66 7.68 -0.23
N THR A 67 6.22 7.17 -1.34
CA THR A 67 7.27 7.89 -2.09
C THR A 67 6.73 9.20 -2.68
N ASN A 68 5.58 9.17 -3.33
CA ASN A 68 4.99 10.38 -3.91
C ASN A 68 4.72 11.43 -2.83
N SER A 69 4.12 11.01 -1.71
CA SER A 69 3.82 11.92 -0.62
C SER A 69 5.06 12.53 0.04
N ILE A 70 6.15 11.77 0.18
CA ILE A 70 7.41 12.29 0.72
C ILE A 70 8.08 13.24 -0.28
N ASN A 71 7.99 12.98 -1.57
CA ASN A 71 8.52 13.87 -2.60
C ASN A 71 7.77 15.21 -2.65
N GLU A 72 6.47 15.22 -2.38
CA GLU A 72 5.65 16.43 -2.28
C GLU A 72 5.82 17.16 -0.94
N ALA A 73 6.36 16.48 0.06
CA ALA A 73 6.51 17.04 1.40
C ALA A 73 7.39 18.30 1.39
N GLY A 74 6.93 19.34 2.07
CA GLY A 74 7.60 20.64 2.13
C GLY A 74 7.36 21.54 0.90
N TYR A 75 6.61 21.08 -0.11
CA TYR A 75 6.28 21.94 -1.25
C TYR A 75 5.49 23.18 -0.81
N TYR A 76 5.90 24.32 -1.35
CA TYR A 76 5.24 25.61 -1.18
C TYR A 76 5.19 26.36 -2.52
N PRO A 77 4.01 26.89 -2.94
CA PRO A 77 3.82 27.46 -4.28
C PRO A 77 4.68 28.71 -4.57
N ASP A 78 4.99 29.50 -3.54
CA ASP A 78 5.82 30.68 -3.68
C ASP A 78 6.95 30.71 -2.62
N PRO A 79 8.08 30.05 -2.92
CA PRO A 79 9.21 29.97 -1.99
C PRO A 79 9.91 31.33 -1.76
N LYS A 80 9.60 32.36 -2.53
CA LYS A 80 10.15 33.73 -2.36
C LYS A 80 9.37 34.57 -1.37
N SER A 81 8.08 34.32 -1.19
CA SER A 81 7.34 34.92 -0.10
C SER A 81 7.75 34.15 1.16
N ALA A 82 8.17 34.82 2.21
CA ALA A 82 8.65 34.24 3.47
C ALA A 82 7.62 33.33 4.20
N SER A 83 6.72 32.72 3.46
CA SER A 83 5.64 31.89 3.94
C SER A 83 6.13 30.46 4.06
N THR A 84 6.10 29.95 5.26
CA THR A 84 6.39 28.55 5.59
C THR A 84 5.08 27.78 5.77
N ILE A 85 5.13 26.47 5.60
CA ILE A 85 4.03 25.60 6.00
C ILE A 85 3.66 25.92 7.45
N THR A 86 2.41 26.33 7.67
CA THR A 86 1.94 26.68 9.01
C THR A 86 1.89 25.44 9.90
N ALA A 87 2.20 25.61 11.18
CA ALA A 87 2.02 24.54 12.15
C ALA A 87 0.58 24.05 12.12
N SER A 88 0.39 22.75 12.04
CA SER A 88 -0.93 22.15 12.08
C SER A 88 -1.03 21.13 13.21
N VAL A 89 -2.14 21.22 13.95
CA VAL A 89 -2.45 20.30 15.04
C VAL A 89 -3.37 19.22 14.49
N ALA A 90 -2.95 17.95 14.55
CA ALA A 90 -3.87 16.86 14.27
C ALA A 90 -4.85 16.71 15.45
N PRO A 91 -6.16 16.67 15.22
CA PRO A 91 -7.10 16.42 16.28
C PRO A 91 -6.85 15.05 16.93
N THR A 92 -6.74 15.04 18.24
CA THR A 92 -6.53 13.82 19.06
C THR A 92 -7.80 12.99 19.24
N THR A 93 -8.91 13.43 18.68
CA THR A 93 -10.26 12.94 18.99
C THR A 93 -10.73 11.75 18.15
N SER A 94 -9.92 11.25 17.22
CA SER A 94 -10.29 10.04 16.49
C SER A 94 -9.56 8.83 17.06
N PRO A 95 -10.29 7.79 17.55
CA PRO A 95 -9.69 6.67 18.29
C PRO A 95 -8.75 5.77 17.48
N ALA A 96 -8.59 6.00 16.18
CA ALA A 96 -7.80 5.14 15.29
C ALA A 96 -6.77 5.89 14.45
N SER A 97 -6.50 7.16 14.74
CA SER A 97 -5.52 7.92 13.93
C SER A 97 -4.49 8.59 14.84
N PRO A 98 -3.20 8.33 14.61
CA PRO A 98 -2.15 8.96 15.39
C PRO A 98 -2.21 10.48 15.23
N GLY A 99 -2.24 11.16 16.38
CA GLY A 99 -2.24 12.61 16.46
C GLY A 99 -0.82 13.19 16.44
N GLY A 100 -0.71 14.43 16.87
CA GLY A 100 0.54 15.14 17.05
C GLY A 100 0.52 16.53 16.42
N THR A 101 1.33 17.42 16.98
CA THR A 101 1.50 18.78 16.46
C THR A 101 2.67 18.78 15.50
N MET A 102 2.41 18.98 14.21
CA MET A 102 3.48 19.16 13.23
C MET A 102 4.02 20.59 13.34
N PRO A 103 5.34 20.76 13.57
CA PRO A 103 5.94 22.08 13.68
C PRO A 103 5.81 22.88 12.38
N ALA A 104 5.82 24.22 12.50
CA ALA A 104 5.90 25.10 11.35
C ALA A 104 7.18 24.86 10.56
N GLY A 105 7.11 24.89 9.24
CA GLY A 105 8.25 24.66 8.35
C GLY A 105 8.68 23.21 8.19
N ALA A 106 8.05 22.26 8.90
CA ALA A 106 8.31 20.84 8.71
C ALA A 106 7.52 20.30 7.53
N GLY A 107 8.18 19.76 6.52
CA GLY A 107 7.53 19.01 5.43
C GLY A 107 7.16 17.59 5.85
N VAL A 108 7.93 17.02 6.75
CA VAL A 108 7.78 15.64 7.25
C VAL A 108 7.72 15.64 8.78
N PHE A 109 6.90 14.79 9.35
CA PHE A 109 6.73 14.60 10.79
C PHE A 109 6.32 13.17 11.09
N GLY A 110 6.55 12.69 12.29
CA GLY A 110 6.13 11.36 12.71
C GLY A 110 5.90 11.26 14.20
N THR A 111 5.11 10.27 14.57
CA THR A 111 4.90 9.87 15.97
C THR A 111 5.40 8.46 16.17
N ALA A 112 6.05 8.21 17.30
CA ALA A 112 6.46 6.87 17.68
C ALA A 112 5.25 6.00 18.02
N ASP A 113 5.42 4.69 17.90
CA ASP A 113 4.46 3.71 18.38
C ASP A 113 4.28 3.86 19.90
N GLY A 114 3.06 4.20 20.30
CA GLY A 114 2.68 4.33 21.72
C GLY A 114 2.37 3.00 22.39
N GLY A 115 2.54 1.87 21.69
CA GLY A 115 2.29 0.52 22.22
C GLY A 115 0.81 0.16 22.34
N ALA A 116 -0.09 1.03 21.96
CA ALA A 116 -1.54 0.79 21.94
C ALA A 116 -2.07 0.81 20.50
N ALA A 117 -3.09 0.01 20.22
CA ALA A 117 -3.75 -0.01 18.91
C ALA A 117 -4.31 1.37 18.50
N THR A 118 -4.51 2.27 19.46
CA THR A 118 -4.99 3.65 19.26
C THR A 118 -3.88 4.67 18.99
N SER A 119 -2.62 4.27 19.08
CA SER A 119 -1.44 5.13 18.89
C SER A 119 -0.37 4.43 18.06
N PRO A 120 -0.68 3.98 16.84
CA PRO A 120 0.31 3.36 15.97
C PRO A 120 1.35 4.39 15.54
N GLU A 121 2.52 3.91 15.14
CA GLU A 121 3.54 4.75 14.52
C GLU A 121 2.98 5.41 13.25
N SER A 122 3.28 6.70 13.07
CA SER A 122 2.80 7.43 11.90
C SER A 122 3.91 8.12 11.14
N LEU A 123 3.71 8.20 9.83
CA LEU A 123 4.41 9.10 8.94
C LEU A 123 3.43 10.19 8.48
N GLN A 124 3.84 11.43 8.58
CA GLN A 124 3.02 12.56 8.19
C GLN A 124 3.80 13.44 7.24
N THR A 125 3.18 13.83 6.16
CA THR A 125 3.73 14.74 5.17
C THR A 125 2.82 15.94 5.01
N ALA A 126 3.37 17.14 4.82
CA ALA A 126 2.59 18.33 4.57
C ALA A 126 3.12 19.10 3.38
N TYR A 127 2.22 19.69 2.63
CA TYR A 127 2.49 20.62 1.54
C TYR A 127 1.46 21.74 1.53
N ALA A 128 1.82 22.85 0.92
CA ALA A 128 0.89 23.95 0.67
C ALA A 128 0.46 23.94 -0.81
N SER A 129 -0.81 24.18 -1.09
CA SER A 129 -1.34 24.12 -2.46
C SER A 129 -2.28 25.29 -2.76
N LEU A 130 -2.08 25.90 -3.93
CA LEU A 130 -3.02 26.81 -4.56
C LEU A 130 -3.99 26.03 -5.46
N SER A 131 -5.11 26.66 -5.81
CA SER A 131 -6.10 26.05 -6.72
C SER A 131 -5.54 25.73 -8.12
N THR A 132 -4.40 26.31 -8.49
CA THR A 132 -3.72 26.12 -9.78
C THR A 132 -2.69 25.00 -9.80
N ASP A 133 -2.29 24.47 -8.64
CA ASP A 133 -1.12 23.55 -8.54
C ASP A 133 -1.45 22.10 -8.94
N GLY A 134 -2.73 21.72 -8.85
CA GLY A 134 -3.17 20.39 -9.24
C GLY A 134 -2.68 19.24 -8.33
N LEU A 135 -2.14 19.55 -7.14
CA LEU A 135 -1.69 18.54 -6.18
C LEU A 135 -2.87 17.76 -5.61
N ILE A 136 -2.67 16.48 -5.37
CA ILE A 136 -3.69 15.58 -4.83
C ILE A 136 -3.21 14.97 -3.51
N SER A 137 -4.14 14.82 -2.58
CA SER A 137 -3.87 14.15 -1.30
C SER A 137 -3.77 12.63 -1.47
N CYS A 138 -3.31 11.94 -0.42
CA CYS A 138 -3.21 10.47 -0.39
C CYS A 138 -4.53 9.73 -0.68
N ILE A 139 -5.69 10.39 -0.54
CA ILE A 139 -7.00 9.81 -0.86
C ILE A 139 -7.47 10.18 -2.29
N GLY A 140 -6.60 10.75 -3.11
CA GLY A 140 -6.90 11.11 -4.50
C GLY A 140 -7.76 12.36 -4.68
N THR A 141 -8.00 13.13 -3.62
CA THR A 141 -8.77 14.37 -3.66
C THR A 141 -7.83 15.57 -3.66
N SER A 142 -8.09 16.54 -4.53
CA SER A 142 -7.39 17.83 -4.50
C SER A 142 -8.00 18.72 -3.42
N TYR A 143 -7.17 19.12 -2.47
CA TYR A 143 -7.49 20.15 -1.50
C TYR A 143 -6.55 21.32 -1.75
N ALA A 144 -7.10 22.42 -2.19
CA ALA A 144 -6.32 23.58 -2.55
C ALA A 144 -6.93 24.83 -1.92
N GLY A 145 -6.11 25.83 -1.70
CA GLY A 145 -6.55 27.16 -1.30
C GLY A 145 -7.25 27.91 -2.44
N SER A 146 -7.22 29.22 -2.39
CA SER A 146 -7.61 30.07 -3.51
C SER A 146 -6.46 30.20 -4.52
N ALA A 147 -6.64 30.98 -5.58
CA ALA A 147 -5.57 31.30 -6.52
C ALA A 147 -4.40 32.12 -5.90
N THR A 148 -4.63 32.72 -4.73
CA THR A 148 -3.66 33.63 -4.07
C THR A 148 -3.32 33.23 -2.64
N VAL A 149 -4.11 32.35 -2.01
CA VAL A 149 -3.89 31.89 -0.63
C VAL A 149 -3.82 30.38 -0.63
N ALA A 150 -2.64 29.84 -0.28
CA ALA A 150 -2.44 28.41 -0.22
C ALA A 150 -3.14 27.77 0.99
N ALA A 151 -3.73 26.60 0.77
CA ALA A 151 -4.14 25.71 1.87
C ALA A 151 -2.99 24.76 2.22
N THR A 152 -2.83 24.47 3.51
CA THR A 152 -1.89 23.44 3.96
C THR A 152 -2.60 22.10 4.03
N VAL A 153 -2.15 21.15 3.24
CA VAL A 153 -2.65 19.77 3.20
C VAL A 153 -1.65 18.88 3.92
N ARG A 154 -2.15 18.04 4.81
CA ARG A 154 -1.36 17.11 5.60
C ARG A 154 -1.90 15.69 5.41
N ASN A 155 -1.07 14.81 4.89
CA ASN A 155 -1.35 13.39 4.76
C ASN A 155 -0.76 12.65 5.97
N ILE A 156 -1.55 11.80 6.61
CA ILE A 156 -1.15 11.02 7.79
C ILE A 156 -1.28 9.54 7.43
N TYR A 157 -0.15 8.84 7.39
CA TYR A 157 -0.06 7.41 7.12
C TYR A 157 0.20 6.63 8.41
N TYR A 158 -0.51 5.55 8.59
CA TYR A 158 -0.35 4.63 9.71
C TYR A 158 -0.91 3.26 9.35
N VAL A 159 -0.54 2.24 10.11
CA VAL A 159 -1.10 0.90 9.95
C VAL A 159 -2.17 0.67 11.02
N ASP A 160 -3.35 0.26 10.59
CA ASP A 160 -4.37 -0.25 11.51
C ASP A 160 -4.09 -1.73 11.80
N PRO A 161 -3.70 -2.09 13.02
CA PRO A 161 -3.37 -3.46 13.38
C PRO A 161 -4.58 -4.39 13.39
N THR A 162 -5.80 -3.84 13.47
CA THR A 162 -7.04 -4.62 13.50
C THR A 162 -7.36 -5.19 12.12
N THR A 163 -7.14 -4.38 11.08
CA THR A 163 -7.44 -4.74 9.69
C THR A 163 -6.20 -5.12 8.89
N ASN A 164 -4.99 -5.00 9.47
CA ASN A 164 -3.71 -5.15 8.78
C ASN A 164 -3.68 -4.32 7.49
N SER A 165 -3.99 -3.04 7.61
CA SER A 165 -4.12 -2.16 6.45
C SER A 165 -3.32 -0.87 6.64
N LEU A 166 -2.62 -0.45 5.58
CA LEU A 166 -2.05 0.89 5.51
C LEU A 166 -3.17 1.88 5.26
N MET A 167 -3.35 2.78 6.21
CA MET A 167 -4.38 3.81 6.21
C MET A 167 -3.79 5.16 5.84
N CYS A 168 -4.59 6.00 5.22
CA CYS A 168 -4.32 7.42 5.11
C CYS A 168 -5.47 8.26 5.63
N ARG A 169 -5.12 9.35 6.30
CA ARG A 169 -6.03 10.41 6.72
C ARG A 169 -5.49 11.75 6.22
N VAL A 170 -6.39 12.62 5.77
CA VAL A 170 -6.03 13.97 5.30
C VAL A 170 -6.54 15.00 6.30
N LEU A 171 -5.72 16.00 6.60
CA LEU A 171 -6.10 17.20 7.32
C LEU A 171 -5.80 18.41 6.45
N VAL A 172 -6.68 19.40 6.45
CA VAL A 172 -6.53 20.60 5.63
C VAL A 172 -6.74 21.83 6.49
N ASN A 173 -5.78 22.74 6.46
CA ASN A 173 -5.86 24.06 7.11
C ASN A 173 -5.94 25.15 6.03
N GLY A 174 -6.70 26.21 6.31
CA GLY A 174 -6.84 27.36 5.38
C GLY A 174 -8.01 27.28 4.42
N LEU A 175 -8.78 26.20 4.46
CA LEU A 175 -10.10 26.09 3.83
C LEU A 175 -11.19 26.33 4.87
N GLY A 176 -12.33 26.90 4.45
CA GLY A 176 -13.49 27.10 5.34
C GLY A 176 -13.98 25.79 5.98
N THR A 177 -14.86 25.91 6.95
CA THR A 177 -15.33 24.81 7.82
C THR A 177 -15.88 23.59 7.07
N ASP A 178 -16.41 23.75 5.85
CA ASP A 178 -17.04 22.66 5.09
C ASP A 178 -16.05 21.70 4.43
N ALA A 179 -14.83 22.16 4.12
CA ALA A 179 -13.78 21.30 3.54
C ALA A 179 -13.12 20.39 4.59
N MET A 180 -13.19 20.76 5.87
CA MET A 180 -12.66 19.96 6.98
C MET A 180 -13.50 18.71 7.28
N ALA A 181 -14.80 18.72 6.98
CA ALA A 181 -15.73 17.65 7.34
C ALA A 181 -15.44 16.31 6.64
N ASN A 182 -14.94 16.34 5.41
CA ASN A 182 -14.62 15.11 4.63
C ASN A 182 -13.14 14.72 4.66
N ALA A 183 -12.25 15.65 5.03
CA ALA A 183 -10.81 15.41 5.06
C ALA A 183 -10.37 14.50 6.23
N GLY A 184 -11.16 14.44 7.31
CA GLY A 184 -10.75 13.74 8.53
C GLY A 184 -11.02 12.23 8.59
N THR A 185 -11.72 11.64 7.63
CA THR A 185 -12.06 10.21 7.63
C THR A 185 -10.91 9.37 7.07
N PRO A 186 -10.37 8.41 7.85
CA PRO A 186 -9.31 7.54 7.36
C PRO A 186 -9.80 6.65 6.21
N GLN A 187 -8.94 6.47 5.20
CA GLN A 187 -9.19 5.58 4.06
C GLN A 187 -8.13 4.48 4.02
N VAL A 188 -8.55 3.28 3.62
CA VAL A 188 -7.64 2.16 3.38
C VAL A 188 -6.93 2.40 2.03
N LEU A 189 -5.60 2.42 2.05
CA LEU A 189 -4.80 2.50 0.82
C LEU A 189 -4.40 1.11 0.33
N VAL A 190 -3.87 0.30 1.25
CA VAL A 190 -3.34 -1.04 0.92
C VAL A 190 -3.66 -1.99 2.06
N THR A 191 -4.13 -3.17 1.72
CA THR A 191 -4.38 -4.27 2.68
C THR A 191 -3.17 -5.19 2.82
N GLY A 192 -3.13 -5.98 3.87
CA GLY A 192 -2.05 -6.95 4.10
C GLY A 192 -0.77 -6.34 4.66
N VAL A 193 -0.82 -5.13 5.24
CA VAL A 193 0.29 -4.49 5.94
C VAL A 193 0.07 -4.62 7.45
N SER A 194 0.92 -5.38 8.13
CA SER A 194 0.78 -5.64 9.57
C SER A 194 1.48 -4.60 10.45
N LYS A 195 2.57 -3.99 9.94
CA LYS A 195 3.36 -3.00 10.68
C LYS A 195 4.05 -2.03 9.75
N MET A 196 4.20 -0.79 10.21
CA MET A 196 5.06 0.22 9.63
C MET A 196 6.02 0.71 10.71
N ALA A 197 7.30 0.90 10.35
CA ALA A 197 8.29 1.56 11.18
C ALA A 197 9.00 2.62 10.33
N VAL A 198 9.22 3.79 10.91
CA VAL A 198 9.78 4.96 10.20
C VAL A 198 10.98 5.50 10.95
N MET A 199 12.06 5.70 10.25
CA MET A 199 13.25 6.37 10.76
C MET A 199 13.56 7.61 9.92
N TYR A 200 14.01 8.65 10.58
CA TYR A 200 14.25 9.95 9.98
C TYR A 200 15.76 10.21 9.89
N GLY A 201 16.23 10.42 8.67
CA GLY A 201 17.62 10.76 8.38
C GLY A 201 17.88 12.24 8.63
N LEU A 202 18.70 12.53 9.64
CA LEU A 202 19.06 13.88 10.03
C LEU A 202 20.35 14.32 9.34
N ALA A 203 20.38 15.59 8.91
CA ALA A 203 21.58 16.23 8.42
C ALA A 203 21.94 17.45 9.27
N PRO A 204 23.22 17.78 9.45
CA PRO A 204 23.63 19.02 10.08
C PRO A 204 23.10 20.24 9.33
N ALA A 205 22.95 21.36 10.03
CA ALA A 205 22.49 22.60 9.41
C ALA A 205 23.39 22.98 8.22
N GLY A 206 22.79 23.27 7.07
CA GLY A 206 23.48 23.60 5.83
C GLY A 206 24.04 22.41 5.04
N SER A 207 23.87 21.17 5.51
CA SER A 207 24.24 19.95 4.79
C SER A 207 23.02 19.21 4.26
N MET A 208 23.17 18.58 3.09
CA MET A 208 22.19 17.63 2.54
C MET A 208 22.56 16.18 2.85
N GLN A 209 23.72 15.96 3.46
CA GLN A 209 24.20 14.61 3.76
C GLN A 209 23.62 14.13 5.09
N VAL A 210 22.91 13.01 5.05
CA VAL A 210 22.38 12.33 6.24
C VAL A 210 23.52 11.71 7.04
N ASN A 211 23.61 12.07 8.32
CA ASN A 211 24.61 11.52 9.24
C ASN A 211 24.09 10.33 10.03
N GLU A 212 22.82 10.38 10.41
CA GLU A 212 22.21 9.34 11.25
C GLU A 212 20.74 9.17 10.93
N TYR A 213 20.20 7.99 11.29
CA TYR A 213 18.76 7.70 11.23
C TYR A 213 18.24 7.49 12.64
N VAL A 214 17.25 8.26 13.02
CA VAL A 214 16.65 8.25 14.37
C VAL A 214 15.16 7.94 14.34
N SER A 215 14.64 7.44 15.44
CA SER A 215 13.20 7.23 15.61
C SER A 215 12.45 8.55 15.78
N PRO A 216 11.12 8.61 15.49
CA PRO A 216 10.35 9.86 15.57
C PRO A 216 10.43 10.54 16.94
N GLY A 217 10.49 9.77 18.02
CA GLY A 217 10.57 10.30 19.39
C GLY A 217 11.88 11.01 19.75
N THR A 218 12.93 10.83 18.95
CA THR A 218 14.25 11.45 19.18
C THR A 218 14.53 12.63 18.26
N VAL A 219 13.66 12.89 17.28
CA VAL A 219 13.82 14.05 16.38
C VAL A 219 13.50 15.34 17.14
N THR A 220 14.50 16.20 17.32
CA THR A 220 14.35 17.50 17.99
C THR A 220 14.05 18.64 17.03
N ALA A 221 14.50 18.53 15.78
CA ALA A 221 14.34 19.57 14.76
C ALA A 221 13.89 18.93 13.43
N TRP A 222 12.61 18.97 13.14
CA TRP A 222 12.00 18.33 11.98
C TRP A 222 12.40 18.96 10.63
N ASN A 223 12.85 20.19 10.62
CA ASN A 223 13.41 20.86 9.44
C ASN A 223 14.80 20.35 9.02
N THR A 224 15.47 19.57 9.87
CA THR A 224 16.76 18.94 9.55
C THR A 224 16.61 17.55 8.91
N VAL A 225 15.38 17.04 8.78
CA VAL A 225 15.12 15.75 8.14
C VAL A 225 15.31 15.88 6.63
N LYS A 226 16.26 15.12 6.09
CA LYS A 226 16.59 15.09 4.65
C LYS A 226 16.23 13.75 3.98
N ALA A 227 15.99 12.71 4.76
CA ALA A 227 15.56 11.41 4.26
C ALA A 227 14.61 10.71 5.24
N VAL A 228 13.76 9.86 4.71
CA VAL A 228 12.86 8.99 5.49
C VAL A 228 13.13 7.55 5.09
N ARG A 229 13.40 6.69 6.06
CA ARG A 229 13.51 5.26 5.88
C ARG A 229 12.26 4.59 6.42
N ILE A 230 11.52 3.93 5.54
CA ILE A 230 10.27 3.25 5.87
C ILE A 230 10.52 1.74 5.82
N THR A 231 10.10 1.05 6.85
CA THR A 231 10.04 -0.41 6.88
C THR A 231 8.58 -0.84 7.01
N LEU A 232 8.10 -1.59 6.03
CA LEU A 232 6.76 -2.18 6.00
C LEU A 232 6.88 -3.69 6.20
N ASN A 233 6.03 -4.22 7.07
CA ASN A 233 5.85 -5.65 7.24
C ASN A 233 4.55 -6.04 6.54
N PHE A 234 4.64 -6.97 5.59
CA PHE A 234 3.48 -7.51 4.87
C PHE A 234 3.15 -8.89 5.42
N VAL A 235 1.86 -9.12 5.66
CA VAL A 235 1.36 -10.42 6.10
C VAL A 235 1.73 -11.48 5.06
N ASN A 236 2.42 -12.53 5.50
CA ASN A 236 2.82 -13.61 4.61
C ASN A 236 1.58 -14.45 4.21
N PRO A 237 1.20 -14.48 2.91
CA PRO A 237 0.00 -15.19 2.46
C PRO A 237 0.09 -16.72 2.58
N PHE A 238 1.28 -17.25 2.90
CA PHE A 238 1.53 -18.68 3.13
C PHE A 238 1.65 -19.03 4.62
N GLY A 239 1.52 -18.04 5.51
CA GLY A 239 1.77 -18.20 6.93
C GLY A 239 3.25 -18.09 7.29
N GLY A 240 3.54 -18.03 8.60
CA GLY A 240 4.89 -17.84 9.11
C GLY A 240 5.21 -16.35 9.35
N ALA A 241 6.49 -15.99 9.30
CA ALA A 241 6.93 -14.63 9.54
C ALA A 241 6.51 -13.67 8.42
N ASP A 242 6.21 -12.43 8.80
CA ASP A 242 5.89 -11.36 7.85
C ASP A 242 7.05 -11.06 6.90
N ILE A 243 6.72 -10.60 5.72
CA ILE A 243 7.68 -10.19 4.70
C ILE A 243 8.04 -8.73 4.92
N VAL A 244 9.31 -8.47 5.24
CA VAL A 244 9.80 -7.12 5.57
C VAL A 244 10.37 -6.45 4.33
N ARG A 245 9.95 -5.22 4.07
CA ARG A 245 10.48 -4.35 3.01
C ARG A 245 10.91 -3.02 3.59
N THR A 246 12.14 -2.62 3.29
CA THR A 246 12.69 -1.33 3.71
C THR A 246 13.02 -0.48 2.49
N HIS A 247 12.59 0.76 2.52
CA HIS A 247 12.83 1.74 1.47
C HIS A 247 13.27 3.07 2.07
N THR A 248 14.23 3.75 1.41
CA THR A 248 14.71 5.06 1.84
C THR A 248 14.41 6.08 0.75
N ILE A 249 13.80 7.19 1.14
CA ILE A 249 13.33 8.25 0.24
C ILE A 249 13.89 9.58 0.74
N ASN A 250 14.45 10.37 -0.17
CA ASN A 250 14.94 11.70 0.16
C ASN A 250 13.77 12.71 0.18
N VAL A 251 13.81 13.64 1.11
CA VAL A 251 12.87 14.76 1.18
C VAL A 251 13.36 15.87 0.26
N MET A 252 12.64 16.13 -0.83
CA MET A 252 13.11 17.06 -1.88
C MET A 252 13.03 18.53 -1.48
N ASN A 253 11.98 18.92 -0.75
CA ASN A 253 11.70 20.31 -0.39
C ASN A 253 12.06 20.61 1.09
N SER A 254 13.11 20.01 1.60
CA SER A 254 13.58 20.27 2.96
C SER A 254 14.48 21.51 2.96
N ASN A 255 14.03 22.60 3.57
CA ASN A 255 14.80 23.84 3.79
C ASN A 255 15.87 23.65 4.85
#